data_d03db1c5e086bbd398589feae23988df
#
_entry.id   d03db1c5e086bbd398589feae23988df
#
_cell.length_a   1.000
_cell.length_b   1.000
_cell.length_c   1.000
_cell.angle_alpha   90.00
_cell.angle_beta   90.00
_cell.angle_gamma   90.00
#
_symmetry.space_group_name_H-M   'P 1'
#
loop_
_entity.id
_entity.type
_entity.pdbx_description
1 polymer ?
#
loop_
_entity_poly.entity_id
_entity_poly.type
_entity_poly.pdbx_seq_one_letter_code
_entity_poly.pdbx_strand_id
1 'polypeptide(L)'
;MNSLLPPNASPGERALEAATARLADLPVPIPELWNPHTCPEDKLAWLAWALGISAWKSYWPLSVKRARVASAIDIARRKGTAQSVFDVIASFGGSVVLTEWWQMDPPGIPHTFAMQLTVSGADGEPASAEFVDDVIAEVRRTKPTRSHFTFTQVATLTGRLRVAAFIRPCIYARLNLYAEAASP
;
A
#
# COMPACT_ATOMS: atom_id res chain seq x y z
N MET A 1 -2.71 12.70 43.09
CA MET A 1 -3.94 11.92 42.95
C MET A 1 -5.03 12.40 43.88
N ASN A 2 -6.27 12.48 43.43
CA ASN A 2 -7.38 12.71 44.35
C ASN A 2 -7.69 11.39 45.05
N SER A 3 -7.71 11.40 46.43
CA SER A 3 -8.10 10.24 47.21
C SER A 3 -9.54 9.85 46.90
N LEU A 4 -9.80 8.58 46.76
CA LEU A 4 -11.15 8.01 46.56
C LEU A 4 -11.82 7.69 47.92
N LEU A 5 -11.07 7.80 49.01
CA LEU A 5 -11.56 7.53 50.36
C LEU A 5 -12.34 8.73 50.91
N PRO A 6 -13.33 8.47 51.77
CA PRO A 6 -14.09 9.51 52.43
C PRO A 6 -13.19 10.30 53.42
N PRO A 7 -13.57 11.54 53.81
CA PRO A 7 -12.75 12.40 54.66
C PRO A 7 -12.41 11.77 56.03
N ASN A 8 -13.27 10.90 56.54
CA ASN A 8 -13.13 10.21 57.83
C ASN A 8 -12.37 8.87 57.73
N ALA A 9 -11.72 8.56 56.60
CA ALA A 9 -10.96 7.33 56.43
C ALA A 9 -9.80 7.27 57.47
N SER A 10 -9.59 6.07 57.98
CA SER A 10 -8.54 5.78 58.98
C SER A 10 -7.13 5.86 58.35
N PRO A 11 -6.08 6.08 59.18
CA PRO A 11 -4.70 6.05 58.71
C PRO A 11 -4.32 4.75 57.97
N GLY A 12 -4.86 3.59 58.42
CA GLY A 12 -4.62 2.28 57.79
C GLY A 12 -5.21 2.22 56.37
N GLU A 13 -6.44 2.69 56.19
CA GLU A 13 -7.08 2.75 54.89
C GLU A 13 -6.33 3.66 53.91
N ARG A 14 -5.87 4.82 54.38
CA ARG A 14 -5.05 5.75 53.59
C ARG A 14 -3.68 5.17 53.24
N ALA A 15 -3.07 4.38 54.14
CA ALA A 15 -1.84 3.66 53.83
C ALA A 15 -2.04 2.57 52.77
N LEU A 16 -3.17 1.85 52.82
CA LEU A 16 -3.53 0.87 51.81
C LEU A 16 -3.80 1.53 50.46
N GLU A 17 -4.57 2.65 50.43
CA GLU A 17 -4.78 3.42 49.22
C GLU A 17 -3.45 3.86 48.59
N ALA A 18 -2.54 4.41 49.40
CA ALA A 18 -1.22 4.85 48.94
C ALA A 18 -0.38 3.68 48.37
N ALA A 19 -0.48 2.48 48.97
CA ALA A 19 0.22 1.30 48.51
C ALA A 19 -0.33 0.80 47.14
N THR A 20 -1.64 0.91 46.93
CA THR A 20 -2.32 0.50 45.69
C THR A 20 -2.31 1.60 44.64
N ALA A 21 -2.10 2.86 45.00
CA ALA A 21 -2.08 4.00 44.09
C ALA A 21 -1.07 3.84 42.92
N ARG A 22 0.01 3.09 43.14
CA ARG A 22 1.01 2.77 42.09
C ARG A 22 0.46 2.01 40.93
N LEU A 23 -0.69 1.31 41.06
CA LEU A 23 -1.36 0.63 39.96
C LEU A 23 -1.91 1.63 38.95
N ALA A 24 -2.26 2.84 39.37
CA ALA A 24 -2.75 3.88 38.47
C ALA A 24 -1.64 4.51 37.62
N ASP A 25 -0.38 4.33 37.99
CA ASP A 25 0.77 4.83 37.25
C ASP A 25 1.25 3.85 36.14
N LEU A 26 0.66 2.65 36.11
CA LEU A 26 0.98 1.69 35.07
C LEU A 26 0.43 2.18 33.71
N PRO A 27 1.30 2.30 32.69
CA PRO A 27 0.82 2.67 31.37
C PRO A 27 -0.05 1.56 30.79
N VAL A 28 -1.31 1.87 30.48
CA VAL A 28 -2.26 0.94 29.87
C VAL A 28 -2.64 1.47 28.48
N PRO A 29 -1.78 1.28 27.46
CA PRO A 29 -1.92 1.90 26.14
C PRO A 29 -2.91 1.12 25.25
N ILE A 30 -4.05 0.65 25.80
CA ILE A 30 -5.05 -0.13 25.05
C ILE A 30 -5.54 0.59 23.80
N PRO A 31 -5.91 1.89 23.82
CA PRO A 31 -6.36 2.58 22.63
C PRO A 31 -5.28 2.65 21.54
N GLU A 32 -4.02 2.79 21.93
CA GLU A 32 -2.89 2.84 21.01
C GLU A 32 -2.65 1.48 20.34
N LEU A 33 -2.80 0.38 21.08
CA LEU A 33 -2.61 -0.97 20.58
C LEU A 33 -3.67 -1.37 19.55
N TRP A 34 -4.89 -0.82 19.64
CA TRP A 34 -5.98 -1.09 18.70
C TRP A 34 -5.99 -0.16 17.47
N ASN A 35 -5.17 0.87 17.47
CA ASN A 35 -5.07 1.77 16.34
C ASN A 35 -3.89 1.38 15.43
N PRO A 36 -4.12 1.01 14.17
CA PRO A 36 -3.06 0.61 13.24
C PRO A 36 -1.94 1.63 13.05
N HIS A 37 -2.27 2.93 13.24
CA HIS A 37 -1.33 4.01 13.01
C HIS A 37 -0.43 4.28 14.23
N THR A 38 -0.93 4.06 15.44
CA THR A 38 -0.19 4.30 16.70
C THR A 38 0.38 3.03 17.31
N CYS A 39 -0.13 1.86 16.91
CA CYS A 39 0.34 0.57 17.40
C CYS A 39 1.87 0.41 17.20
N PRO A 40 2.63 0.05 18.25
CA PRO A 40 4.05 -0.28 18.11
C PRO A 40 4.27 -1.39 17.09
N GLU A 41 5.38 -1.31 16.35
CA GLU A 41 5.65 -2.26 15.25
C GLU A 41 5.74 -3.71 15.73
N ASP A 42 6.32 -3.95 16.90
CA ASP A 42 6.45 -5.27 17.54
C ASP A 42 5.10 -5.89 17.93
N LYS A 43 4.06 -5.06 18.11
CA LYS A 43 2.69 -5.50 18.44
C LYS A 43 1.77 -5.57 17.21
N LEU A 44 2.17 -4.96 16.10
CA LEU A 44 1.33 -4.86 14.91
C LEU A 44 0.95 -6.23 14.31
N ALA A 45 1.84 -7.23 14.45
CA ALA A 45 1.54 -8.60 14.01
C ALA A 45 0.41 -9.25 14.84
N TRP A 46 0.35 -8.96 16.14
CA TRP A 46 -0.72 -9.43 17.01
C TRP A 46 -2.06 -8.77 16.66
N LEU A 47 -2.04 -7.46 16.36
CA LEU A 47 -3.22 -6.75 15.90
C LEU A 47 -3.71 -7.29 14.56
N ALA A 48 -2.79 -7.58 13.63
CA ALA A 48 -3.11 -8.21 12.35
C ALA A 48 -3.78 -9.57 12.53
N TRP A 49 -3.26 -10.40 13.41
CA TRP A 49 -3.85 -11.71 13.75
C TRP A 49 -5.23 -11.55 14.37
N ALA A 50 -5.41 -10.62 15.31
CA ALA A 50 -6.70 -10.35 15.94
C ALA A 50 -7.78 -9.89 14.94
N LEU A 51 -7.37 -9.19 13.86
CA LEU A 51 -8.26 -8.76 12.78
C LEU A 51 -8.42 -9.79 11.65
N GLY A 52 -7.86 -10.99 11.81
CA GLY A 52 -8.03 -12.10 10.87
C GLY A 52 -7.21 -11.98 9.58
N ILE A 53 -6.12 -11.20 9.59
CA ILE A 53 -5.20 -11.14 8.45
C ILE A 53 -4.40 -12.45 8.42
N SER A 54 -4.61 -13.26 7.40
CA SER A 54 -4.02 -14.59 7.28
C SER A 54 -2.60 -14.59 6.69
N ALA A 55 -2.22 -13.58 5.92
CA ALA A 55 -0.88 -13.43 5.38
C ALA A 55 -0.17 -12.27 6.05
N TRP A 56 0.98 -12.57 6.64
CA TRP A 56 1.85 -11.58 7.26
C TRP A 56 3.30 -11.92 6.97
N LYS A 57 4.03 -10.98 6.40
CA LYS A 57 5.44 -11.17 6.05
C LYS A 57 6.32 -10.17 6.77
N SER A 58 7.44 -10.63 7.27
CA SER A 58 8.39 -9.79 8.00
C SER A 58 9.01 -8.72 7.11
N TYR A 59 9.28 -9.04 5.85
CA TYR A 59 9.95 -8.17 4.87
C TYR A 59 9.04 -7.05 4.31
N TRP A 60 7.72 -7.10 4.56
CA TRP A 60 6.83 -6.03 4.10
C TRP A 60 7.19 -4.71 4.78
N PRO A 61 7.20 -3.59 4.04
CA PRO A 61 7.39 -2.27 4.61
C PRO A 61 6.36 -1.95 5.70
N LEU A 62 6.76 -1.17 6.69
CA LEU A 62 5.86 -0.79 7.80
C LEU A 62 4.61 -0.06 7.31
N SER A 63 4.73 0.75 6.27
CA SER A 63 3.59 1.44 5.62
C SER A 63 2.55 0.45 5.09
N VAL A 64 2.99 -0.61 4.40
CA VAL A 64 2.13 -1.68 3.89
C VAL A 64 1.49 -2.45 5.06
N LYS A 65 2.28 -2.83 6.07
CA LYS A 65 1.78 -3.51 7.27
C LYS A 65 0.65 -2.72 7.92
N ARG A 66 0.84 -1.41 8.14
CA ARG A 66 -0.17 -0.52 8.74
C ARG A 66 -1.40 -0.37 7.86
N ALA A 67 -1.23 -0.17 6.55
CA ALA A 67 -2.33 -0.04 5.60
C ALA A 67 -3.17 -1.33 5.53
N ARG A 68 -2.52 -2.50 5.54
CA ARG A 68 -3.20 -3.81 5.58
C ARG A 68 -4.05 -3.97 6.83
N VAL A 69 -3.52 -3.59 7.99
CA VAL A 69 -4.25 -3.68 9.26
C VAL A 69 -5.40 -2.68 9.29
N ALA A 70 -5.20 -1.46 8.81
CA ALA A 70 -6.24 -0.43 8.76
C ALA A 70 -7.42 -0.82 7.86
N SER A 71 -7.16 -1.48 6.73
CA SER A 71 -8.20 -1.89 5.77
C SER A 71 -8.81 -3.27 6.05
N ALA A 72 -8.32 -4.02 7.04
CA ALA A 72 -8.67 -5.42 7.26
C ALA A 72 -10.16 -5.66 7.43
N ILE A 73 -10.84 -4.85 8.25
CA ILE A 73 -12.27 -4.99 8.54
C ILE A 73 -13.11 -4.70 7.30
N ASP A 74 -12.79 -3.65 6.56
CA ASP A 74 -13.55 -3.25 5.36
C ASP A 74 -13.39 -4.27 4.23
N ILE A 75 -12.17 -4.79 4.05
CA ILE A 75 -11.91 -5.89 3.11
C ILE A 75 -12.70 -7.13 3.51
N ALA A 76 -12.69 -7.51 4.80
CA ALA A 76 -13.41 -8.68 5.28
C ALA A 76 -14.93 -8.56 5.09
N ARG A 77 -15.52 -7.38 5.32
CA ARG A 77 -16.94 -7.11 5.12
C ARG A 77 -17.38 -7.19 3.67
N ARG A 78 -16.50 -6.83 2.73
CA ARG A 78 -16.80 -6.78 1.28
C ARG A 78 -16.16 -7.94 0.51
N LYS A 79 -15.63 -8.93 1.20
CA LYS A 79 -14.95 -10.06 0.58
C LYS A 79 -15.81 -10.71 -0.51
N GLY A 80 -15.21 -10.98 -1.67
CA GLY A 80 -15.93 -11.51 -2.83
C GLY A 80 -16.50 -10.44 -3.77
N THR A 81 -16.17 -9.16 -3.60
CA THR A 81 -16.55 -8.08 -4.50
C THR A 81 -15.34 -7.51 -5.24
N ALA A 82 -15.56 -6.85 -6.37
CA ALA A 82 -14.50 -6.11 -7.07
C ALA A 82 -13.88 -5.04 -6.17
N GLN A 83 -14.70 -4.35 -5.36
CA GLN A 83 -14.21 -3.33 -4.45
C GLN A 83 -13.19 -3.90 -3.43
N SER A 84 -13.44 -5.08 -2.88
CA SER A 84 -12.48 -5.69 -1.96
C SER A 84 -11.13 -6.03 -2.61
N VAL A 85 -11.12 -6.33 -3.90
CA VAL A 85 -9.88 -6.52 -4.66
C VAL A 85 -9.12 -5.21 -4.82
N PHE A 86 -9.84 -4.11 -5.14
CA PHE A 86 -9.23 -2.77 -5.19
C PHE A 86 -8.64 -2.37 -3.83
N ASP A 87 -9.39 -2.57 -2.74
CA ASP A 87 -8.97 -2.21 -1.38
C ASP A 87 -7.72 -3.02 -0.95
N VAL A 88 -7.66 -4.31 -1.31
CA VAL A 88 -6.47 -5.15 -1.07
C VAL A 88 -5.25 -4.56 -1.78
N ILE A 89 -5.35 -4.32 -3.09
CA ILE A 89 -4.22 -3.84 -3.88
C ILE A 89 -3.78 -2.45 -3.42
N ALA A 90 -4.73 -1.57 -3.12
CA ALA A 90 -4.44 -0.25 -2.56
C ALA A 90 -3.69 -0.33 -1.23
N SER A 91 -4.01 -1.32 -0.37
CA SER A 91 -3.32 -1.53 0.90
C SER A 91 -1.85 -1.96 0.75
N PHE A 92 -1.48 -2.52 -0.41
CA PHE A 92 -0.09 -2.79 -0.79
C PHE A 92 0.60 -1.61 -1.49
N GLY A 93 -0.08 -0.46 -1.60
CA GLY A 93 0.44 0.70 -2.31
C GLY A 93 0.37 0.58 -3.84
N GLY A 94 -0.38 -0.41 -4.34
CA GLY A 94 -0.58 -0.63 -5.76
C GLY A 94 -1.84 0.03 -6.31
N SER A 95 -1.96 0.04 -7.62
CA SER A 95 -3.17 0.38 -8.35
C SER A 95 -3.53 -0.73 -9.32
N VAL A 96 -4.80 -0.85 -9.62
CA VAL A 96 -5.30 -1.90 -10.51
C VAL A 96 -6.37 -1.37 -11.45
N VAL A 97 -6.29 -1.79 -12.70
CA VAL A 97 -7.39 -1.70 -13.65
C VAL A 97 -7.98 -3.10 -13.81
N LEU A 98 -9.24 -3.23 -13.47
CA LEU A 98 -9.98 -4.49 -13.54
C LEU A 98 -10.97 -4.40 -14.70
N THR A 99 -10.89 -5.35 -15.63
CA THR A 99 -11.78 -5.46 -16.77
C THR A 99 -12.53 -6.78 -16.66
N GLU A 100 -13.82 -6.71 -16.42
CA GLU A 100 -14.69 -7.88 -16.32
C GLU A 100 -14.96 -8.47 -17.73
N TRP A 101 -15.28 -9.75 -17.81
CA TRP A 101 -15.48 -10.48 -19.07
C TRP A 101 -16.50 -9.84 -20.01
N TRP A 102 -17.55 -9.19 -19.49
CA TRP A 102 -18.58 -8.51 -20.28
C TRP A 102 -18.15 -7.12 -20.78
N GLN A 103 -17.05 -6.58 -20.26
CA GLN A 103 -16.48 -5.30 -20.68
C GLN A 103 -15.47 -5.44 -21.81
N MET A 104 -15.12 -6.68 -22.15
CA MET A 104 -14.18 -6.98 -23.23
C MET A 104 -14.89 -6.99 -24.58
N ASP A 105 -14.18 -6.64 -25.64
CA ASP A 105 -14.67 -6.72 -27.03
C ASP A 105 -13.72 -7.62 -27.86
N PRO A 106 -14.16 -8.83 -28.29
CA PRO A 106 -15.43 -9.51 -27.96
C PRO A 106 -15.51 -9.93 -26.48
N PRO A 107 -16.75 -10.14 -25.94
CA PRO A 107 -16.93 -10.58 -24.56
C PRO A 107 -16.12 -11.84 -24.25
N GLY A 108 -15.48 -11.85 -23.09
CA GLY A 108 -14.66 -12.95 -22.64
C GLY A 108 -15.46 -14.15 -22.11
N ILE A 109 -14.76 -15.12 -21.52
CA ILE A 109 -15.39 -16.28 -20.88
C ILE A 109 -16.13 -15.82 -19.62
N PRO A 110 -17.40 -16.22 -19.40
CA PRO A 110 -18.14 -15.88 -18.18
C PRO A 110 -17.37 -16.22 -16.90
N HIS A 111 -17.52 -15.38 -15.89
CA HIS A 111 -16.83 -15.47 -14.60
C HIS A 111 -15.30 -15.31 -14.68
N THR A 112 -14.78 -14.65 -15.70
CA THR A 112 -13.37 -14.26 -15.79
C THR A 112 -13.22 -12.74 -15.72
N PHE A 113 -12.05 -12.27 -15.29
CA PHE A 113 -11.66 -10.88 -15.40
C PHE A 113 -10.16 -10.75 -15.64
N ALA A 114 -9.78 -9.71 -16.35
CA ALA A 114 -8.40 -9.32 -16.55
C ALA A 114 -8.02 -8.25 -15.52
N MET A 115 -6.82 -8.33 -15.01
CA MET A 115 -6.30 -7.41 -14.03
C MET A 115 -4.95 -6.87 -14.50
N GLN A 116 -4.84 -5.54 -14.65
CA GLN A 116 -3.58 -4.87 -14.90
C GLN A 116 -3.12 -4.27 -13.56
N LEU A 117 -2.07 -4.84 -13.01
CA LEU A 117 -1.54 -4.50 -11.70
C LEU A 117 -0.31 -3.62 -11.84
N THR A 118 -0.34 -2.45 -11.22
CA THR A 118 0.82 -1.58 -11.03
C THR A 118 1.16 -1.57 -9.55
N VAL A 119 2.30 -2.14 -9.20
CA VAL A 119 2.81 -2.15 -7.82
C VAL A 119 4.24 -1.63 -7.85
N SER A 120 4.50 -0.65 -7.01
CA SER A 120 5.85 -0.15 -6.76
C SER A 120 6.35 -0.69 -5.42
N GLY A 121 7.63 -0.99 -5.33
CA GLY A 121 8.29 -1.30 -4.06
C GLY A 121 8.41 -0.08 -3.15
N ALA A 122 9.12 -0.23 -2.05
CA ALA A 122 9.48 0.89 -1.19
C ALA A 122 10.27 1.94 -2.00
N ASP A 123 10.00 3.21 -1.74
CA ASP A 123 10.70 4.36 -2.37
C ASP A 123 10.60 4.46 -3.90
N GLY A 124 9.59 3.82 -4.50
CA GLY A 124 9.36 3.87 -5.96
C GLY A 124 10.22 2.90 -6.77
N GLU A 125 10.99 2.05 -6.13
CA GLU A 125 11.69 0.95 -6.78
C GLU A 125 10.69 -0.09 -7.33
N PRO A 126 11.05 -0.87 -8.37
CA PRO A 126 10.22 -1.96 -8.85
C PRO A 126 9.93 -2.96 -7.73
N ALA A 127 8.68 -3.39 -7.63
CA ALA A 127 8.30 -4.40 -6.66
C ALA A 127 9.05 -5.72 -6.93
N SER A 128 9.54 -6.38 -5.88
CA SER A 128 10.15 -7.70 -6.02
C SER A 128 9.12 -8.73 -6.49
N ALA A 129 9.57 -9.77 -7.19
CA ALA A 129 8.69 -10.85 -7.64
C ALA A 129 7.93 -11.50 -6.46
N GLU A 130 8.61 -11.72 -5.33
CA GLU A 130 7.98 -12.26 -4.12
C GLU A 130 6.88 -11.37 -3.58
N PHE A 131 7.06 -10.05 -3.61
CA PHE A 131 6.05 -9.09 -3.17
C PHE A 131 4.82 -9.11 -4.11
N VAL A 132 5.03 -9.21 -5.42
CA VAL A 132 3.95 -9.33 -6.41
C VAL A 132 3.18 -10.64 -6.20
N ASP A 133 3.87 -11.74 -5.94
CA ASP A 133 3.24 -13.03 -5.66
C ASP A 133 2.38 -12.97 -4.39
N ASP A 134 2.83 -12.28 -3.36
CA ASP A 134 2.04 -12.05 -2.14
C ASP A 134 0.75 -11.26 -2.44
N VAL A 135 0.84 -10.20 -3.24
CA VAL A 135 -0.35 -9.43 -3.67
C VAL A 135 -1.33 -10.31 -4.43
N ILE A 136 -0.84 -11.13 -5.37
CA ILE A 136 -1.66 -12.06 -6.14
C ILE A 136 -2.31 -13.10 -5.23
N ALA A 137 -1.58 -13.63 -4.24
CA ALA A 137 -2.11 -14.57 -3.27
C ALA A 137 -3.25 -13.96 -2.43
N GLU A 138 -3.13 -12.69 -2.03
CA GLU A 138 -4.17 -11.97 -1.31
C GLU A 138 -5.40 -11.70 -2.19
N VAL A 139 -5.21 -11.34 -3.46
CA VAL A 139 -6.31 -11.21 -4.42
C VAL A 139 -7.06 -12.53 -4.57
N ARG A 140 -6.33 -13.66 -4.67
CA ARG A 140 -6.94 -15.00 -4.75
C ARG A 140 -7.80 -15.33 -3.53
N ARG A 141 -7.42 -14.87 -2.34
CA ARG A 141 -8.19 -15.07 -1.09
C ARG A 141 -9.41 -14.17 -0.98
N THR A 142 -9.38 -13.03 -1.68
CA THR A 142 -10.38 -11.97 -1.54
C THR A 142 -11.43 -11.99 -2.65
N LYS A 143 -11.07 -12.39 -3.86
CA LYS A 143 -11.98 -12.50 -5.01
C LYS A 143 -13.11 -13.50 -4.77
N PRO A 144 -14.21 -13.44 -5.55
CA PRO A 144 -15.22 -14.50 -5.56
C PRO A 144 -14.59 -15.85 -5.93
N THR A 145 -14.99 -16.91 -5.22
CA THR A 145 -14.44 -18.26 -5.44
C THR A 145 -14.67 -18.75 -6.86
N ARG A 146 -15.84 -18.43 -7.45
CA ARG A 146 -16.22 -18.83 -8.81
C ARG A 146 -15.50 -18.07 -9.92
N SER A 147 -14.90 -16.92 -9.61
CA SER A 147 -14.26 -16.08 -10.63
C SER A 147 -12.79 -16.46 -10.80
N HIS A 148 -12.33 -16.49 -12.05
CA HIS A 148 -10.94 -16.69 -12.41
C HIS A 148 -10.37 -15.39 -12.96
N PHE A 149 -9.07 -15.19 -12.84
CA PHE A 149 -8.45 -13.99 -13.38
C PHE A 149 -7.14 -14.28 -14.06
N THR A 150 -6.84 -13.45 -15.05
CA THR A 150 -5.52 -13.29 -15.64
C THR A 150 -4.95 -11.97 -15.16
N PHE A 151 -3.64 -11.91 -14.92
CA PHE A 151 -3.03 -10.66 -14.52
C PHE A 151 -1.86 -10.30 -15.44
N THR A 152 -1.70 -9.00 -15.64
CA THR A 152 -0.56 -8.40 -16.33
C THR A 152 0.06 -7.38 -15.40
N GLN A 153 1.35 -7.54 -15.12
CA GLN A 153 2.08 -6.54 -14.36
C GLN A 153 2.47 -5.39 -15.29
N VAL A 154 2.13 -4.18 -14.89
CA VAL A 154 2.55 -2.95 -15.57
C VAL A 154 3.57 -2.26 -14.68
N ALA A 155 4.80 -2.12 -15.18
CA ALA A 155 5.83 -1.34 -14.50
C ALA A 155 5.80 0.10 -15.04
N THR A 156 5.51 1.05 -14.17
CA THR A 156 5.65 2.48 -14.52
C THR A 156 7.06 2.92 -14.18
N LEU A 157 7.90 3.04 -15.19
CA LEU A 157 9.25 3.55 -15.03
C LEU A 157 9.24 5.06 -15.21
N THR A 158 9.40 5.82 -14.15
CA THR A 158 9.65 7.26 -14.20
C THR A 158 11.14 7.51 -14.33
N GLY A 159 11.63 7.59 -15.55
CA GLY A 159 12.99 8.03 -15.86
C GLY A 159 13.05 9.54 -16.04
N ARG A 160 13.93 10.23 -15.34
CA ARG A 160 14.30 11.61 -15.68
C ARG A 160 15.33 11.57 -16.79
N LEU A 161 14.89 11.74 -18.04
CA LEU A 161 15.79 11.94 -19.16
C LEU A 161 16.36 13.37 -19.07
N ARG A 162 17.63 13.50 -18.67
CA ARG A 162 18.34 14.77 -18.80
C ARG A 162 18.89 14.83 -20.22
N VAL A 163 18.16 15.49 -21.12
CA VAL A 163 18.65 15.80 -22.46
C VAL A 163 19.43 17.11 -22.35
N ALA A 164 20.76 17.06 -22.39
CA ALA A 164 21.60 18.21 -22.62
C ALA A 164 21.79 18.34 -24.13
N ALA A 165 21.01 19.20 -24.77
CA ALA A 165 21.22 19.53 -26.17
C ALA A 165 22.28 20.62 -26.24
N PHE A 166 23.49 20.29 -26.67
CA PHE A 166 24.48 21.27 -27.11
C PHE A 166 24.12 21.65 -28.55
N ILE A 167 23.47 22.80 -28.74
CA ILE A 167 23.28 23.35 -30.06
C ILE A 167 24.62 23.97 -30.47
N ARG A 168 25.39 23.28 -31.32
CA ARG A 168 26.41 23.96 -32.13
C ARG A 168 25.70 24.67 -33.28
N PRO A 169 25.72 25.98 -33.35
CA PRO A 169 25.22 26.66 -34.53
C PRO A 169 26.14 26.31 -35.71
N CYS A 170 25.70 25.40 -36.56
CA CYS A 170 26.32 25.17 -37.84
C CYS A 170 25.73 26.19 -38.82
N ILE A 171 26.49 27.23 -39.13
CA ILE A 171 26.16 28.14 -40.21
C ILE A 171 26.53 27.42 -41.52
N TYR A 172 25.52 26.89 -42.20
CA TYR A 172 25.70 26.40 -43.57
C TYR A 172 25.57 27.58 -44.51
N ALA A 173 26.71 28.13 -45.00
CA ALA A 173 26.73 29.01 -46.15
C ALA A 173 26.86 28.17 -47.44
N ARG A 174 25.82 28.11 -48.24
CA ARG A 174 25.94 27.64 -49.64
C ARG A 174 26.55 28.78 -50.46
N LEU A 175 27.84 28.65 -50.78
CA LEU A 175 28.49 29.47 -51.80
C LEU A 175 28.08 28.90 -53.17
N ASN A 176 27.16 29.58 -53.83
CA ASN A 176 26.87 29.34 -55.23
C ASN A 176 27.89 30.12 -56.06
N LEU A 177 28.92 29.46 -56.52
CA LEU A 177 29.88 29.98 -57.50
C LEU A 177 29.24 29.83 -58.90
N TYR A 178 28.74 30.91 -59.40
CA TYR A 178 28.39 30.98 -60.84
C TYR A 178 29.68 31.36 -61.57
N ALA A 179 30.18 30.46 -62.41
CA ALA A 179 31.18 30.78 -63.40
C ALA A 179 30.46 31.58 -64.51
N GLU A 180 30.73 32.84 -64.64
CA GLU A 180 30.28 33.63 -65.76
C GLU A 180 31.09 33.20 -66.99
N ALA A 181 30.37 32.58 -67.94
CA ALA A 181 31.02 32.20 -69.19
C ALA A 181 31.47 33.43 -69.95
N ALA A 182 32.75 33.54 -70.15
CA ALA A 182 33.30 34.58 -71.07
C ALA A 182 32.75 34.30 -72.43
N SER A 183 31.97 35.27 -72.95
CA SER A 183 31.52 35.30 -74.32
C SER A 183 32.71 35.63 -75.28
N PRO A 184 32.74 35.04 -76.43
CA PRO A 184 33.81 35.20 -77.42
C PRO A 184 33.86 36.58 -78.04
#